data_05f17395ee8f42422f9a4f336ef3c0b3
#
_entry.id   05f17395ee8f42422f9a4f336ef3c0b3
#
_cell.length_a   1.000
_cell.length_b   1.000
_cell.length_c   1.000
_cell.angle_alpha   90.00
_cell.angle_beta   90.00
_cell.angle_gamma   90.00
#
_symmetry.space_group_name_H-M   'P 1'
#
loop_
_entity.id
_entity.type
_entity.pdbx_description
1 polymer ?
#
loop_
_entity_poly.entity_id
_entity_poly.type
_entity_poly.pdbx_seq_one_letter_code
_entity_poly.pdbx_strand_id
1 'polypeptide(L)'
;MLSPVPVDAVELAEVPDVMPDAMPDDQLMLAYAGGDTGAFDVLYARHEGALFRFVRRLLGIRLAAEVDEVFQETWVRIITARDSFSPQGAAWRTWAFTIAHNLAMDRLRASGRQMVVHVHDDDDEGLDAVQRVSGRLLNGQGQPVDAAHPSAEDAAFWRSAGRRLLACLNELPDDQRAAFLLHHEDGFTVEAMAAALDVGFETVRSRLRYGLKKLRGCMARYLSVLVEGA
;
A
#
# COMPACT_ATOMS: atom_id res chain seq x y z
N MET A 1 27.17 67.52 -6.93
CA MET A 1 27.37 66.37 -7.82
C MET A 1 27.44 65.14 -6.96
N LEU A 2 26.34 64.44 -6.85
CA LEU A 2 26.20 63.13 -6.11
C LEU A 2 26.13 62.06 -7.19
N SER A 3 27.15 61.20 -7.23
CA SER A 3 27.17 60.00 -8.09
C SER A 3 26.18 59.00 -7.62
N PRO A 4 25.45 58.27 -8.51
CA PRO A 4 24.56 57.18 -8.12
C PRO A 4 25.37 55.93 -7.79
N VAL A 5 24.97 55.25 -6.70
CA VAL A 5 25.47 53.93 -6.28
C VAL A 5 24.83 52.86 -7.20
N PRO A 6 25.61 51.91 -7.75
CA PRO A 6 25.04 50.81 -8.52
C PRO A 6 24.30 49.86 -7.58
N VAL A 7 23.02 49.58 -7.86
CA VAL A 7 22.25 48.49 -7.27
C VAL A 7 22.74 47.18 -7.92
N ASP A 8 23.51 46.42 -7.18
CA ASP A 8 23.88 45.05 -7.56
C ASP A 8 22.61 44.24 -7.84
N ALA A 9 22.54 43.71 -9.05
CA ALA A 9 21.52 42.76 -9.46
C ALA A 9 21.65 41.51 -8.58
N VAL A 10 20.65 41.29 -7.74
CA VAL A 10 20.46 39.98 -7.09
C VAL A 10 20.14 39.00 -8.21
N GLU A 11 21.13 38.19 -8.56
CA GLU A 11 20.99 37.03 -9.45
C GLU A 11 20.03 36.07 -8.82
N LEU A 12 18.77 36.09 -9.26
CA LEU A 12 17.79 35.06 -8.92
C LEU A 12 18.34 33.76 -9.49
N ALA A 13 18.87 32.91 -8.62
CA ALA A 13 19.23 31.54 -8.98
C ALA A 13 17.98 30.87 -9.59
N GLU A 14 18.08 30.57 -10.87
CA GLU A 14 17.08 29.76 -11.58
C GLU A 14 16.97 28.44 -10.84
N VAL A 15 15.86 28.24 -10.13
CA VAL A 15 15.46 26.92 -9.62
C VAL A 15 15.23 26.08 -10.87
N PRO A 16 15.94 24.95 -11.07
CA PRO A 16 15.72 24.11 -12.24
C PRO A 16 14.26 23.66 -12.23
N ASP A 17 13.59 23.89 -13.33
CA ASP A 17 12.20 23.46 -13.61
C ASP A 17 12.19 21.93 -13.76
N VAL A 18 12.36 21.22 -12.64
CA VAL A 18 12.24 19.76 -12.57
C VAL A 18 10.76 19.47 -12.67
N MET A 19 10.34 18.86 -13.78
CA MET A 19 8.97 18.40 -13.98
C MET A 19 8.48 17.72 -12.71
N PRO A 20 7.37 18.16 -12.09
CA PRO A 20 6.89 17.62 -10.81
C PRO A 20 6.72 16.09 -10.83
N ASP A 21 6.40 15.51 -12.00
CA ASP A 21 6.24 14.07 -12.19
C ASP A 21 7.54 13.24 -12.01
N ALA A 22 8.71 13.87 -12.08
CA ALA A 22 10.00 13.20 -11.88
C ALA A 22 10.53 13.30 -10.43
N MET A 23 9.92 14.17 -9.61
CA MET A 23 10.36 14.42 -8.24
C MET A 23 9.99 13.22 -7.32
N PRO A 24 10.93 12.72 -6.49
CA PRO A 24 10.64 11.71 -5.47
C PRO A 24 9.59 12.16 -4.46
N ASP A 25 8.79 11.22 -3.95
CA ASP A 25 7.70 11.52 -3.01
C ASP A 25 8.17 12.24 -1.74
N ASP A 26 9.35 11.88 -1.22
CA ASP A 26 9.94 12.54 -0.05
C ASP A 26 10.21 14.04 -0.32
N GLN A 27 10.71 14.36 -1.51
CA GLN A 27 10.97 15.73 -1.91
C GLN A 27 9.68 16.51 -2.15
N LEU A 28 8.67 15.87 -2.76
CA LEU A 28 7.35 16.47 -2.93
C LEU A 28 6.73 16.83 -1.58
N MET A 29 6.86 15.95 -0.58
CA MET A 29 6.32 16.22 0.76
C MET A 29 7.06 17.36 1.46
N LEU A 30 8.39 17.45 1.30
CA LEU A 30 9.17 18.57 1.82
C LEU A 30 8.81 19.89 1.13
N ALA A 31 8.62 19.88 -0.20
CA ALA A 31 8.17 21.06 -0.95
C ALA A 31 6.77 21.51 -0.50
N TYR A 32 5.85 20.56 -0.30
CA TYR A 32 4.52 20.84 0.25
C TYR A 32 4.58 21.44 1.66
N ALA A 33 5.42 20.90 2.55
CA ALA A 33 5.66 21.48 3.88
C ALA A 33 6.23 22.91 3.79
N GLY A 34 7.04 23.19 2.77
CA GLY A 34 7.56 24.53 2.44
C GLY A 34 6.53 25.48 1.81
N GLY A 35 5.30 25.03 1.55
CA GLY A 35 4.21 25.88 1.02
C GLY A 35 3.87 25.65 -0.46
N ASP A 36 4.54 24.73 -1.16
CA ASP A 36 4.20 24.36 -2.54
C ASP A 36 2.99 23.43 -2.58
N THR A 37 1.81 23.99 -2.83
CA THR A 37 0.57 23.22 -2.93
C THR A 37 0.54 22.31 -4.16
N GLY A 38 1.24 22.66 -5.24
CA GLY A 38 1.32 21.81 -6.44
C GLY A 38 2.04 20.48 -6.17
N ALA A 39 3.01 20.47 -5.26
CA ALA A 39 3.66 19.24 -4.82
C ALA A 39 2.69 18.26 -4.13
N PHE A 40 1.71 18.79 -3.40
CA PHE A 40 0.64 17.95 -2.81
C PHE A 40 -0.27 17.34 -3.86
N ASP A 41 -0.66 18.10 -4.89
CA ASP A 41 -1.51 17.60 -5.97
C ASP A 41 -0.87 16.38 -6.67
N VAL A 42 0.46 16.43 -6.88
CA VAL A 42 1.23 15.32 -7.46
C VAL A 42 1.25 14.11 -6.52
N LEU A 43 1.51 14.31 -5.21
CA LEU A 43 1.47 13.23 -4.22
C LEU A 43 0.10 12.58 -4.16
N TYR A 44 -0.95 13.39 -4.13
CA TYR A 44 -2.33 12.90 -4.10
C TYR A 44 -2.62 12.05 -5.33
N ALA A 45 -2.39 12.57 -6.52
CA ALA A 45 -2.66 11.85 -7.78
C ALA A 45 -1.89 10.53 -7.90
N ARG A 46 -0.64 10.47 -7.39
CA ARG A 46 0.14 9.23 -7.39
C ARG A 46 -0.39 8.16 -6.45
N HIS A 47 -0.88 8.56 -5.29
CA HIS A 47 -1.08 7.62 -4.18
C HIS A 47 -2.54 7.44 -3.76
N GLU A 48 -3.49 8.29 -4.21
CA GLU A 48 -4.91 8.19 -3.85
C GLU A 48 -5.48 6.79 -4.12
N GLY A 49 -5.23 6.27 -5.31
CA GLY A 49 -5.74 4.96 -5.72
C GLY A 49 -5.15 3.81 -4.91
N ALA A 50 -3.86 3.86 -4.57
CA ALA A 50 -3.20 2.83 -3.77
C ALA A 50 -3.68 2.86 -2.31
N LEU A 51 -3.69 4.04 -1.69
CA LEU A 51 -4.19 4.22 -0.32
C LEU A 51 -5.68 3.85 -0.21
N PHE A 52 -6.52 4.26 -1.17
CA PHE A 52 -7.93 3.89 -1.17
C PHE A 52 -8.14 2.37 -1.26
N ARG A 53 -7.40 1.68 -2.17
CA ARG A 53 -7.47 0.22 -2.29
C ARG A 53 -7.01 -0.46 -1.00
N PHE A 54 -5.92 -0.01 -0.41
CA PHE A 54 -5.40 -0.54 0.84
C PHE A 54 -6.43 -0.42 1.97
N VAL A 55 -6.96 0.78 2.23
CA VAL A 55 -7.98 1.02 3.26
C VAL A 55 -9.21 0.14 3.01
N ARG A 56 -9.73 0.14 1.77
CA ARG A 56 -10.92 -0.64 1.41
C ARG A 56 -10.72 -2.14 1.63
N ARG A 57 -9.56 -2.68 1.28
CA ARG A 57 -9.28 -4.11 1.45
C ARG A 57 -8.96 -4.48 2.89
N LEU A 58 -8.33 -3.58 3.63
CA LEU A 58 -8.04 -3.79 5.05
C LEU A 58 -9.31 -3.75 5.90
N LEU A 59 -10.21 -2.80 5.68
CA LEU A 59 -11.51 -2.75 6.36
C LEU A 59 -12.44 -3.88 5.92
N GLY A 60 -12.32 -4.32 4.66
CA GLY A 60 -13.09 -5.41 4.10
C GLY A 60 -14.57 -5.11 3.99
N ILE A 61 -15.37 -6.17 3.76
CA ILE A 61 -16.82 -6.05 3.56
C ILE A 61 -17.56 -5.60 4.83
N ARG A 62 -16.97 -5.84 6.01
CA ARG A 62 -17.62 -5.57 7.31
C ARG A 62 -17.73 -4.09 7.61
N LEU A 63 -16.75 -3.31 7.22
CA LEU A 63 -16.66 -1.86 7.45
C LEU A 63 -16.63 -1.09 6.12
N ALA A 64 -17.26 -1.64 5.09
CA ALA A 64 -17.30 -1.03 3.76
C ALA A 64 -17.89 0.39 3.76
N ALA A 65 -18.81 0.69 4.67
CA ALA A 65 -19.40 2.02 4.81
C ALA A 65 -18.43 3.06 5.41
N GLU A 66 -17.36 2.62 6.09
CA GLU A 66 -16.38 3.51 6.74
C GLU A 66 -15.16 3.79 5.86
N VAL A 67 -15.08 3.16 4.69
CA VAL A 67 -13.91 3.26 3.80
C VAL A 67 -13.61 4.69 3.40
N ASP A 68 -14.63 5.41 2.93
CA ASP A 68 -14.46 6.79 2.45
C ASP A 68 -14.06 7.73 3.60
N GLU A 69 -14.63 7.55 4.79
CA GLU A 69 -14.28 8.34 5.97
C GLU A 69 -12.83 8.09 6.40
N VAL A 70 -12.40 6.83 6.50
CA VAL A 70 -11.01 6.48 6.87
C VAL A 70 -10.03 6.96 5.81
N PHE A 71 -10.36 6.87 4.54
CA PHE A 71 -9.53 7.38 3.45
C PHE A 71 -9.37 8.91 3.52
N GLN A 72 -10.47 9.64 3.70
CA GLN A 72 -10.43 11.09 3.88
C GLN A 72 -9.64 11.49 5.13
N GLU A 73 -9.88 10.83 6.27
CA GLU A 73 -9.14 11.09 7.50
C GLU A 73 -7.64 10.82 7.33
N THR A 74 -7.26 9.80 6.54
CA THR A 74 -5.86 9.53 6.21
C THR A 74 -5.21 10.76 5.56
N TRP A 75 -5.82 11.33 4.54
CA TRP A 75 -5.30 12.52 3.86
C TRP A 75 -5.31 13.76 4.77
N VAL A 76 -6.35 13.95 5.56
CA VAL A 76 -6.38 15.04 6.55
C VAL A 76 -5.21 14.93 7.53
N ARG A 77 -4.89 13.71 8.00
CA ARG A 77 -3.73 13.51 8.88
C ARG A 77 -2.40 13.74 8.19
N ILE A 78 -2.26 13.29 6.92
CA ILE A 78 -1.08 13.58 6.11
C ILE A 78 -0.87 15.09 5.98
N ILE A 79 -1.92 15.85 5.64
CA ILE A 79 -1.89 17.30 5.49
C ILE A 79 -1.52 17.98 6.82
N THR A 80 -2.17 17.58 7.89
CA THR A 80 -1.97 18.19 9.22
C THR A 80 -0.59 17.90 9.80
N ALA A 81 -0.06 16.71 9.53
CA ALA A 81 1.23 16.27 10.04
C ALA A 81 2.42 16.57 9.10
N ARG A 82 2.21 17.32 8.00
CA ARG A 82 3.23 17.60 6.97
C ARG A 82 4.55 18.12 7.54
N ASP A 83 4.48 19.01 8.53
CA ASP A 83 5.65 19.62 9.15
C ASP A 83 6.45 18.66 10.05
N SER A 84 5.85 17.51 10.43
CA SER A 84 6.48 16.44 11.20
C SER A 84 7.13 15.36 10.34
N PHE A 85 6.91 15.39 9.02
CA PHE A 85 7.51 14.42 8.12
C PHE A 85 9.03 14.60 8.03
N SER A 86 9.76 13.49 8.15
CA SER A 86 11.23 13.46 8.03
C SER A 86 11.65 12.24 7.21
N PRO A 87 12.31 12.46 6.04
CA PRO A 87 12.79 11.35 5.20
C PRO A 87 13.83 10.47 5.88
N GLN A 88 14.54 11.00 6.90
CA GLN A 88 15.52 10.24 7.68
C GLN A 88 14.84 9.21 8.60
N GLY A 89 13.58 9.40 8.95
CA GLY A 89 12.80 8.46 9.76
C GLY A 89 12.21 7.33 8.92
N ALA A 90 11.53 7.68 7.85
CA ALA A 90 10.92 6.71 6.92
C ALA A 90 10.61 7.40 5.59
N ALA A 91 10.68 6.64 4.48
CA ALA A 91 10.19 7.12 3.18
C ALA A 91 8.71 7.55 3.29
N TRP A 92 8.34 8.58 2.53
CA TRP A 92 6.98 9.14 2.56
C TRP A 92 5.90 8.07 2.42
N ARG A 93 6.10 7.15 1.52
CA ARG A 93 5.14 6.07 1.28
C ARG A 93 4.93 5.20 2.52
N THR A 94 6.01 4.82 3.20
CA THR A 94 5.93 4.05 4.46
C THR A 94 5.16 4.85 5.51
N TRP A 95 5.47 6.13 5.66
CA TRP A 95 4.82 7.02 6.61
C TRP A 95 3.32 7.20 6.32
N ALA A 96 2.94 7.43 5.05
CA ALA A 96 1.54 7.57 4.66
C ALA A 96 0.73 6.27 4.89
N PHE A 97 1.30 5.11 4.55
CA PHE A 97 0.65 3.81 4.80
C PHE A 97 0.58 3.46 6.29
N THR A 98 1.53 3.93 7.12
CA THR A 98 1.44 3.83 8.59
C THR A 98 0.20 4.57 9.11
N ILE A 99 -0.04 5.79 8.62
CA ILE A 99 -1.22 6.58 9.00
C ILE A 99 -2.51 5.84 8.60
N ALA A 100 -2.59 5.39 7.35
CA ALA A 100 -3.75 4.66 6.84
C ALA A 100 -4.00 3.34 7.61
N HIS A 101 -2.94 2.58 7.88
CA HIS A 101 -3.00 1.35 8.66
C HIS A 101 -3.54 1.60 10.07
N ASN A 102 -2.99 2.58 10.78
CA ASN A 102 -3.39 2.86 12.16
C ASN A 102 -4.86 3.27 12.24
N LEU A 103 -5.31 4.15 11.34
CA LEU A 103 -6.73 4.56 11.27
C LEU A 103 -7.66 3.37 11.00
N ALA A 104 -7.31 2.54 10.02
CA ALA A 104 -8.10 1.35 9.70
C ALA A 104 -8.13 0.35 10.86
N MET A 105 -6.98 0.10 11.53
CA MET A 105 -6.91 -0.78 12.68
C MET A 105 -7.70 -0.25 13.89
N ASP A 106 -7.74 1.06 14.10
CA ASP A 106 -8.56 1.66 15.16
C ASP A 106 -10.05 1.43 14.90
N ARG A 107 -10.51 1.56 13.64
CA ARG A 107 -11.89 1.24 13.26
C ARG A 107 -12.21 -0.26 13.46
N LEU A 108 -11.29 -1.14 13.07
CA LEU A 108 -11.44 -2.58 13.27
C LEU A 108 -11.52 -2.95 14.75
N ARG A 109 -10.69 -2.36 15.61
CA ARG A 109 -10.73 -2.54 17.07
C ARG A 109 -12.04 -2.03 17.67
N ALA A 110 -12.47 -0.83 17.28
CA ALA A 110 -13.73 -0.22 17.75
C ALA A 110 -14.95 -1.06 17.37
N SER A 111 -14.91 -1.78 16.24
CA SER A 111 -15.98 -2.69 15.82
C SER A 111 -16.10 -3.96 16.68
N GLY A 112 -15.24 -4.15 17.69
CA GLY A 112 -15.26 -5.26 18.65
C GLY A 112 -14.88 -6.63 18.08
N ARG A 113 -14.20 -6.66 16.91
CA ARG A 113 -13.90 -7.92 16.20
C ARG A 113 -12.44 -8.09 15.79
N GLN A 114 -11.53 -7.78 16.71
CA GLN A 114 -10.14 -8.13 16.49
C GLN A 114 -9.97 -9.64 16.59
N MET A 115 -9.73 -10.31 15.48
CA MET A 115 -9.39 -11.73 15.45
C MET A 115 -7.90 -11.88 15.80
N VAL A 116 -7.59 -11.99 17.08
CA VAL A 116 -6.24 -12.29 17.58
C VAL A 116 -5.97 -13.78 17.34
N VAL A 117 -5.01 -14.09 16.49
CA VAL A 117 -4.53 -15.47 16.32
C VAL A 117 -3.17 -15.58 16.99
N HIS A 118 -3.10 -16.39 18.05
CA HIS A 118 -1.84 -16.86 18.61
C HIS A 118 -1.15 -17.77 17.59
N VAL A 119 0.09 -17.43 17.27
CA VAL A 119 0.91 -18.13 16.30
C VAL A 119 1.66 -19.24 17.02
N HIS A 120 1.44 -20.50 16.61
CA HIS A 120 2.34 -21.62 16.92
C HIS A 120 3.31 -21.78 15.76
N ASP A 121 4.61 -21.83 16.09
CA ASP A 121 5.70 -22.11 15.16
C ASP A 121 5.64 -23.57 14.71
N ASP A 122 5.39 -23.80 13.42
CA ASP A 122 5.83 -24.99 12.70
C ASP A 122 5.80 -24.78 11.19
N ASP A 123 6.93 -25.13 10.54
CA ASP A 123 7.18 -25.34 9.11
C ASP A 123 7.48 -24.16 8.19
N ASP A 124 8.74 -24.12 7.75
CA ASP A 124 9.38 -23.13 6.87
C ASP A 124 9.42 -23.60 5.40
N GLU A 125 8.29 -23.93 4.77
CA GLU A 125 8.28 -24.23 3.34
C GLU A 125 7.17 -23.48 2.60
N GLY A 126 7.53 -22.50 1.75
CA GLY A 126 6.59 -22.08 0.74
C GLY A 126 6.47 -20.61 0.37
N LEU A 127 7.38 -19.69 0.77
CA LEU A 127 7.31 -18.29 0.35
C LEU A 127 7.47 -18.12 -1.18
N ASP A 128 8.34 -18.91 -1.82
CA ASP A 128 8.70 -18.75 -3.23
C ASP A 128 7.59 -19.12 -4.24
N ALA A 129 6.71 -20.05 -3.89
CA ALA A 129 5.67 -20.49 -4.83
C ALA A 129 4.50 -19.49 -4.91
N VAL A 130 4.21 -18.77 -3.81
CA VAL A 130 3.13 -17.76 -3.79
C VAL A 130 3.56 -16.47 -4.44
N GLN A 131 4.83 -16.09 -4.32
CA GLN A 131 5.37 -14.91 -4.99
C GLN A 131 5.22 -15.03 -6.51
N ARG A 132 5.38 -16.24 -7.08
CA ARG A 132 5.15 -16.53 -8.51
C ARG A 132 3.68 -16.44 -8.91
N VAL A 133 2.74 -16.86 -8.05
CA VAL A 133 1.30 -16.84 -8.33
C VAL A 133 0.72 -15.45 -8.11
N SER A 134 1.13 -14.73 -7.05
CA SER A 134 0.67 -13.38 -6.75
C SER A 134 1.09 -12.37 -7.82
N GLY A 135 2.31 -12.46 -8.34
CA GLY A 135 2.79 -11.62 -9.44
C GLY A 135 2.02 -11.82 -10.75
N ARG A 136 1.37 -12.99 -10.93
CA ARG A 136 0.49 -13.28 -12.08
C ARG A 136 -0.96 -12.91 -11.85
N LEU A 137 -1.42 -12.86 -10.59
CA LEU A 137 -2.82 -12.60 -10.25
C LEU A 137 -3.14 -11.13 -10.03
N LEU A 138 -2.15 -10.32 -9.64
CA LEU A 138 -2.34 -8.95 -9.19
C LEU A 138 -1.23 -8.06 -9.74
N ASN A 139 -1.39 -7.57 -10.98
CA ASN A 139 -0.68 -6.35 -11.32
C ASN A 139 -1.30 -5.18 -10.54
N GLY A 140 -0.55 -4.12 -10.30
CA GLY A 140 -0.99 -2.95 -9.52
C GLY A 140 -2.28 -2.26 -10.02
N GLN A 141 -2.89 -2.79 -11.10
CA GLN A 141 -4.13 -2.32 -11.70
C GLN A 141 -5.23 -3.40 -11.74
N GLY A 142 -4.98 -4.59 -11.19
CA GLY A 142 -5.98 -5.68 -11.15
C GLY A 142 -6.26 -6.32 -12.52
N GLN A 143 -5.36 -6.16 -13.49
CA GLN A 143 -5.45 -6.79 -14.79
C GLN A 143 -4.47 -7.97 -14.90
N PRO A 144 -4.82 -9.07 -15.60
CA PRO A 144 -3.89 -10.17 -15.85
C PRO A 144 -2.70 -9.67 -16.67
N VAL A 145 -1.48 -9.94 -16.20
CA VAL A 145 -0.26 -9.65 -16.98
C VAL A 145 -0.15 -10.70 -18.08
N ASP A 146 -0.06 -10.24 -19.33
CA ASP A 146 0.16 -11.02 -20.54
C ASP A 146 -0.85 -12.16 -20.85
N ALA A 147 -1.89 -11.81 -21.57
CA ALA A 147 -2.44 -12.70 -22.57
C ALA A 147 -2.93 -11.86 -23.76
N ALA A 148 -2.39 -12.12 -24.91
CA ALA A 148 -2.99 -11.74 -26.16
C ALA A 148 -4.46 -12.23 -26.14
N HIS A 149 -5.41 -11.31 -25.87
CA HIS A 149 -6.85 -11.53 -25.85
C HIS A 149 -7.32 -12.81 -25.10
N PRO A 150 -7.49 -12.76 -23.76
CA PRO A 150 -8.03 -13.89 -23.02
C PRO A 150 -9.42 -14.23 -23.59
N SER A 151 -9.70 -15.53 -23.73
CA SER A 151 -11.04 -15.98 -24.12
C SER A 151 -12.09 -15.46 -23.11
N ALA A 152 -13.36 -15.37 -23.51
CA ALA A 152 -14.43 -14.99 -22.58
C ALA A 152 -14.50 -15.93 -21.37
N GLU A 153 -14.12 -17.18 -21.55
CA GLU A 153 -14.06 -18.22 -20.52
C GLU A 153 -12.91 -17.96 -19.54
N ASP A 154 -11.70 -17.67 -20.06
CA ASP A 154 -10.55 -17.27 -19.23
C ASP A 154 -10.85 -16.01 -18.41
N ALA A 155 -11.45 -15.00 -19.03
CA ALA A 155 -11.86 -13.77 -18.35
C ALA A 155 -12.90 -14.06 -17.24
N ALA A 156 -13.83 -14.99 -17.45
CA ALA A 156 -14.80 -15.39 -16.44
C ALA A 156 -14.14 -16.16 -15.29
N PHE A 157 -13.21 -17.06 -15.60
CA PHE A 157 -12.41 -17.78 -14.62
C PHE A 157 -11.61 -16.83 -13.72
N TRP A 158 -10.86 -15.90 -14.32
CA TRP A 158 -10.03 -14.94 -13.57
C TRP A 158 -10.87 -13.98 -12.73
N ARG A 159 -12.03 -13.54 -13.21
CA ARG A 159 -12.97 -12.76 -12.40
C ARG A 159 -13.48 -13.55 -11.19
N SER A 160 -13.77 -14.83 -11.39
CA SER A 160 -14.23 -15.73 -10.31
C SER A 160 -13.12 -15.96 -9.28
N ALA A 161 -11.89 -16.24 -9.73
CA ALA A 161 -10.71 -16.40 -8.89
C ALA A 161 -10.42 -15.13 -8.06
N GLY A 162 -10.50 -13.94 -8.70
CA GLY A 162 -10.32 -12.66 -8.01
C GLY A 162 -11.38 -12.41 -6.93
N ARG A 163 -12.66 -12.69 -7.21
CA ARG A 163 -13.72 -12.60 -6.20
C ARG A 163 -13.48 -13.56 -5.03
N ARG A 164 -13.04 -14.79 -5.32
CA ARG A 164 -12.70 -15.75 -4.27
C ARG A 164 -11.53 -15.29 -3.43
N LEU A 165 -10.48 -14.76 -4.07
CA LEU A 165 -9.32 -14.21 -3.35
C LEU A 165 -9.74 -13.09 -2.38
N LEU A 166 -10.58 -12.16 -2.82
CA LEU A 166 -11.11 -11.11 -1.95
C LEU A 166 -11.91 -11.67 -0.77
N ALA A 167 -12.72 -12.72 -1.01
CA ALA A 167 -13.41 -13.40 0.07
C ALA A 167 -12.43 -14.04 1.06
N CYS A 168 -11.40 -14.76 0.56
CA CYS A 168 -10.38 -15.37 1.40
C CYS A 168 -9.58 -14.32 2.21
N LEU A 169 -9.29 -13.15 1.62
CA LEU A 169 -8.64 -12.04 2.33
C LEU A 169 -9.49 -11.54 3.51
N ASN A 170 -10.81 -11.49 3.35
CA ASN A 170 -11.72 -11.09 4.43
C ASN A 170 -11.82 -12.13 5.59
N GLU A 171 -11.37 -13.36 5.34
CA GLU A 171 -11.28 -14.42 6.36
C GLU A 171 -9.95 -14.39 7.13
N LEU A 172 -8.95 -13.61 6.66
CA LEU A 172 -7.69 -13.46 7.37
C LEU A 172 -7.87 -12.61 8.64
N PRO A 173 -7.06 -12.87 9.69
CA PRO A 173 -6.85 -11.91 10.76
C PRO A 173 -6.37 -10.58 10.19
N ASP A 174 -6.78 -9.48 10.80
CA ASP A 174 -6.54 -8.13 10.27
C ASP A 174 -5.04 -7.84 10.10
N ASP A 175 -4.20 -8.27 11.05
CA ASP A 175 -2.75 -8.12 10.98
C ASP A 175 -2.10 -8.91 9.83
N GLN A 176 -2.58 -10.14 9.56
CA GLN A 176 -2.09 -10.96 8.45
C GLN A 176 -2.57 -10.39 7.12
N ARG A 177 -3.79 -9.85 7.08
CA ARG A 177 -4.35 -9.17 5.91
C ARG A 177 -3.57 -7.91 5.60
N ALA A 178 -3.27 -7.06 6.59
CA ALA A 178 -2.45 -5.87 6.42
C ALA A 178 -1.07 -6.21 5.84
N ALA A 179 -0.38 -7.20 6.43
CA ALA A 179 0.93 -7.64 5.94
C ALA A 179 0.87 -8.15 4.49
N PHE A 180 -0.15 -8.94 4.15
CA PHE A 180 -0.34 -9.44 2.79
C PHE A 180 -0.56 -8.30 1.78
N LEU A 181 -1.42 -7.33 2.10
CA LEU A 181 -1.73 -6.21 1.22
C LEU A 181 -0.48 -5.35 0.97
N LEU A 182 0.23 -4.94 2.02
CA LEU A 182 1.44 -4.14 1.88
C LEU A 182 2.51 -4.82 1.03
N HIS A 183 2.71 -6.13 1.20
CA HIS A 183 3.74 -6.85 0.45
C HIS A 183 3.35 -7.13 -0.99
N HIS A 184 2.16 -7.70 -1.22
CA HIS A 184 1.78 -8.23 -2.52
C HIS A 184 1.08 -7.24 -3.44
N GLU A 185 0.39 -6.24 -2.88
CA GLU A 185 -0.29 -5.22 -3.69
C GLU A 185 0.53 -3.94 -3.80
N ASP A 186 1.14 -3.56 -2.69
CA ASP A 186 1.84 -2.28 -2.60
C ASP A 186 3.36 -2.41 -2.68
N GLY A 187 3.90 -3.65 -2.76
CA GLY A 187 5.31 -3.93 -3.03
C GLY A 187 6.27 -3.50 -1.93
N PHE A 188 5.80 -3.45 -0.67
CA PHE A 188 6.66 -3.12 0.46
C PHE A 188 7.67 -4.23 0.75
N THR A 189 8.91 -3.85 1.08
CA THR A 189 9.88 -4.78 1.66
C THR A 189 9.49 -5.14 3.09
N VAL A 190 10.04 -6.22 3.63
CA VAL A 190 9.75 -6.65 5.01
C VAL A 190 10.19 -5.59 6.02
N GLU A 191 11.30 -4.91 5.76
CA GLU A 191 11.81 -3.81 6.58
C GLU A 191 10.85 -2.61 6.59
N ALA A 192 10.39 -2.20 5.40
CA ALA A 192 9.41 -1.11 5.28
C ALA A 192 8.08 -1.46 5.95
N MET A 193 7.67 -2.74 5.87
CA MET A 193 6.47 -3.22 6.56
C MET A 193 6.65 -3.24 8.07
N ALA A 194 7.82 -3.61 8.60
CA ALA A 194 8.12 -3.59 10.03
C ALA A 194 7.95 -2.16 10.59
N ALA A 195 8.44 -1.16 9.84
CA ALA A 195 8.24 0.25 10.17
C ALA A 195 6.77 0.68 10.05
N ALA A 196 6.08 0.32 8.96
CA ALA A 196 4.69 0.73 8.71
C ALA A 196 3.68 0.11 9.69
N LEU A 197 3.94 -1.10 10.16
CA LEU A 197 3.06 -1.84 11.09
C LEU A 197 3.49 -1.71 12.56
N ASP A 198 4.59 -1.02 12.84
CA ASP A 198 5.18 -0.86 14.18
C ASP A 198 5.41 -2.20 14.89
N VAL A 199 6.05 -3.15 14.19
CA VAL A 199 6.36 -4.49 14.72
C VAL A 199 7.75 -4.95 14.30
N GLY A 200 8.30 -5.95 14.99
CA GLY A 200 9.58 -6.54 14.63
C GLY A 200 9.56 -7.29 13.29
N PHE A 201 10.72 -7.36 12.64
CA PHE A 201 10.95 -8.03 11.36
C PHE A 201 10.42 -9.48 11.33
N GLU A 202 10.71 -10.29 12.35
CA GLU A 202 10.24 -11.67 12.46
C GLU A 202 8.72 -11.76 12.60
N THR A 203 8.08 -10.77 13.25
CA THR A 203 6.63 -10.69 13.34
C THR A 203 6.00 -10.48 11.96
N VAL A 204 6.60 -9.61 11.12
CA VAL A 204 6.13 -9.40 9.74
C VAL A 204 6.26 -10.69 8.93
N ARG A 205 7.42 -11.37 9.00
CA ARG A 205 7.65 -12.63 8.30
C ARG A 205 6.63 -13.70 8.70
N SER A 206 6.37 -13.85 10.00
CA SER A 206 5.38 -14.80 10.48
C SER A 206 3.96 -14.43 10.05
N ARG A 207 3.55 -13.16 10.11
CA ARG A 207 2.25 -12.69 9.60
C ARG A 207 2.06 -13.02 8.12
N LEU A 208 3.08 -12.77 7.30
CA LEU A 208 3.07 -13.12 5.87
C LEU A 208 2.94 -14.64 5.66
N ARG A 209 3.79 -15.44 6.32
CA ARG A 209 3.78 -16.90 6.20
C ARG A 209 2.42 -17.49 6.53
N TYR A 210 1.82 -17.09 7.66
CA TYR A 210 0.53 -17.62 8.07
C TYR A 210 -0.63 -17.09 7.22
N GLY A 211 -0.58 -15.83 6.82
CA GLY A 211 -1.55 -15.26 5.89
C GLY A 211 -1.55 -16.02 4.56
N LEU A 212 -0.37 -16.28 4.00
CA LEU A 212 -0.20 -17.03 2.77
C LEU A 212 -0.65 -18.49 2.90
N LYS A 213 -0.33 -19.18 4.02
CA LYS A 213 -0.79 -20.55 4.28
C LYS A 213 -2.33 -20.64 4.26
N LYS A 214 -3.00 -19.69 4.93
CA LYS A 214 -4.47 -19.61 4.93
C LYS A 214 -5.06 -19.30 3.56
N LEU A 215 -4.47 -18.34 2.84
CA LEU A 215 -4.92 -17.99 1.48
C LEU A 215 -4.78 -19.16 0.51
N ARG A 216 -3.66 -19.90 0.57
CA ARG A 216 -3.47 -21.13 -0.22
C ARG A 216 -4.57 -22.15 0.04
N GLY A 217 -4.86 -22.46 1.32
CA GLY A 217 -5.93 -23.38 1.68
C GLY A 217 -7.29 -22.92 1.13
N CYS A 218 -7.60 -21.63 1.30
CA CYS A 218 -8.85 -21.04 0.81
C CYS A 218 -8.95 -21.06 -0.73
N MET A 219 -7.83 -20.88 -1.43
CA MET A 219 -7.75 -20.82 -2.89
C MET A 219 -7.41 -22.15 -3.56
N ALA A 220 -7.27 -23.27 -2.82
CA ALA A 220 -6.75 -24.55 -3.31
C ALA A 220 -7.42 -25.01 -4.62
N ARG A 221 -8.74 -24.89 -4.73
CA ARG A 221 -9.52 -25.24 -5.94
C ARG A 221 -9.09 -24.47 -7.20
N TYR A 222 -8.68 -23.20 -7.05
CA TYR A 222 -8.27 -22.36 -8.19
C TYR A 222 -6.79 -22.55 -8.51
N LEU A 223 -5.98 -22.89 -7.51
CA LEU A 223 -4.55 -23.12 -7.69
C LEU A 223 -4.26 -24.44 -8.39
N SER A 224 -5.07 -25.50 -8.16
CA SER A 224 -4.93 -26.78 -8.85
C SER A 224 -5.09 -26.65 -10.36
N VAL A 225 -6.04 -25.85 -10.82
CA VAL A 225 -6.27 -25.59 -12.26
C VAL A 225 -5.07 -24.90 -12.92
N LEU A 226 -4.37 -24.05 -12.17
CA LEU A 226 -3.18 -23.33 -12.70
C LEU A 226 -1.93 -24.24 -12.79
N VAL A 227 -1.85 -25.28 -11.94
CA VAL A 227 -0.72 -26.23 -11.93
C VAL A 227 -0.90 -27.29 -13.01
N GLU A 228 -2.15 -27.72 -13.27
CA GLU A 228 -2.48 -28.73 -14.28
C GLU A 228 -2.43 -28.20 -15.73
N GLY A 229 -2.50 -26.86 -15.91
CA GLY A 229 -2.44 -26.18 -17.22
C GLY A 229 -1.08 -25.59 -17.59
N ALA A 230 -0.01 -25.86 -16.84
CA ALA A 230 1.37 -25.40 -17.08
C ALA A 230 2.26 -26.58 -17.48
#